data_b9f7ee37b6c66a47e592d133bd7d4938
#
_entry.id   b9f7ee37b6c66a47e592d133bd7d4938
#
_cell.length_a   1.000
_cell.length_b   1.000
_cell.length_c   1.000
_cell.angle_alpha   90.00
_cell.angle_beta   90.00
_cell.angle_gamma   90.00
#
_symmetry.space_group_name_H-M   'P 1'
#
loop_
_entity.id
_entity.type
_entity.pdbx_description
1 polymer ?
#
loop_
_entity_poly.entity_id
_entity_poly.type
_entity_poly.pdbx_seq_one_letter_code
_entity_poly.pdbx_strand_id
1 'polypeptide(L)'
;MKKFFGLFITLLALSLSVNADDFRFAQMSDVKYNASGNNEILKKAILDINKQKNIKFVVFTGDNINKPEKNDLDGFLKEAKKLNCPFYIVLGDKDVNKHKELSKKQYFKEIKHQLKKFKYETPNYVFEYDDTIFMVVDGSKEVIPSTNGFYKEEVLTWLNKELDLHTKKNVIIFQHFPLIPPADKESYYTYKPENYLTILHNHKNVKAVISGHFGINKEQHYDGIAHISTAGLPYYRIIDIMDAETQNPTIWAELKEVK
;
A
#
# COMPACT_ATOMS: atom_id res chain seq x y z
N MET A 1 42.04 57.87 -27.47
CA MET A 1 40.91 57.03 -27.78
C MET A 1 41.08 55.71 -27.03
N LYS A 2 40.42 55.58 -25.89
CA LYS A 2 40.45 54.32 -25.09
C LYS A 2 39.20 53.51 -25.43
N LYS A 3 39.38 52.33 -26.01
CA LYS A 3 38.29 51.35 -26.28
C LYS A 3 38.00 50.59 -25.01
N PHE A 4 36.78 50.72 -24.45
CA PHE A 4 36.25 49.89 -23.40
C PHE A 4 35.71 48.62 -24.04
N PHE A 5 36.26 47.45 -23.65
CA PHE A 5 35.73 46.15 -23.99
C PHE A 5 34.81 45.74 -22.83
N GLY A 6 33.51 45.78 -23.08
CA GLY A 6 32.51 45.27 -22.14
C GLY A 6 32.44 43.74 -22.19
N LEU A 7 32.80 43.10 -21.09
CA LEU A 7 32.65 41.66 -20.91
C LEU A 7 31.18 41.37 -20.52
N PHE A 8 30.41 40.82 -21.48
CA PHE A 8 29.07 40.30 -21.20
C PHE A 8 29.18 38.92 -20.54
N ILE A 9 28.99 38.85 -19.22
CA ILE A 9 28.83 37.58 -18.51
C ILE A 9 27.37 37.16 -18.66
N THR A 10 27.11 36.23 -19.55
CA THR A 10 25.82 35.53 -19.63
C THR A 10 25.72 34.56 -18.46
N LEU A 11 24.94 34.92 -17.45
CA LEU A 11 24.56 34.02 -16.36
C LEU A 11 23.61 32.97 -16.96
N LEU A 12 24.13 31.76 -17.18
CA LEU A 12 23.30 30.60 -17.50
C LEU A 12 22.61 30.16 -16.21
N ALA A 13 21.39 30.65 -16.01
CA ALA A 13 20.53 30.11 -14.96
C ALA A 13 20.18 28.67 -15.32
N LEU A 14 20.89 27.68 -14.74
CA LEU A 14 20.39 26.34 -14.69
C LEU A 14 19.08 26.36 -13.85
N SER A 15 17.96 26.43 -14.54
CA SER A 15 16.70 26.04 -13.91
C SER A 15 16.81 24.55 -13.59
N LEU A 16 17.10 24.23 -12.34
CA LEU A 16 16.77 22.93 -11.81
C LEU A 16 15.24 22.81 -11.97
N SER A 17 14.82 22.13 -13.03
CA SER A 17 13.46 21.65 -13.14
C SER A 17 13.28 20.72 -11.95
N VAL A 18 12.57 21.16 -10.93
CA VAL A 18 11.98 20.26 -9.95
C VAL A 18 11.04 19.40 -10.78
N ASN A 19 11.43 18.18 -11.04
CA ASN A 19 10.60 17.24 -11.77
C ASN A 19 9.28 17.14 -11.00
N ALA A 20 8.18 17.34 -11.71
CA ALA A 20 6.82 17.41 -11.14
C ALA A 20 6.31 16.02 -10.66
N ASP A 21 7.12 15.00 -10.80
CA ASP A 21 6.70 13.60 -10.76
C ASP A 21 7.02 12.85 -9.45
N ASP A 22 7.65 13.55 -8.48
CA ASP A 22 7.87 12.99 -7.16
C ASP A 22 6.60 13.08 -6.32
N PHE A 23 6.21 11.97 -5.73
CA PHE A 23 5.04 11.95 -4.85
C PHE A 23 5.27 11.04 -3.64
N ARG A 24 4.44 11.23 -2.62
CA ARG A 24 4.47 10.41 -1.41
C ARG A 24 3.10 9.97 -0.98
N PHE A 25 3.06 8.81 -0.35
CA PHE A 25 1.87 8.29 0.27
C PHE A 25 2.19 7.68 1.65
N ALA A 26 1.16 7.46 2.45
CA ALA A 26 1.33 6.78 3.73
C ALA A 26 0.79 5.35 3.67
N GLN A 27 1.44 4.43 4.40
CA GLN A 27 1.00 3.06 4.56
C GLN A 27 0.82 2.75 6.04
N MET A 28 -0.36 2.25 6.40
CA MET A 28 -0.66 1.64 7.71
C MET A 28 -1.05 0.18 7.52
N SER A 29 -0.69 -0.67 8.46
CA SER A 29 -1.10 -2.07 8.49
C SER A 29 -1.64 -2.45 9.85
N ASP A 30 -2.40 -3.55 9.93
CA ASP A 30 -2.77 -4.18 11.19
C ASP A 30 -3.37 -3.19 12.21
N VAL A 31 -4.23 -2.30 11.73
CA VAL A 31 -4.93 -1.30 12.56
C VAL A 31 -5.74 -1.99 13.63
N LYS A 32 -6.41 -3.09 13.29
CA LYS A 32 -7.21 -3.91 14.21
C LYS A 32 -8.15 -3.05 15.07
N TYR A 33 -8.95 -2.22 14.39
CA TYR A 33 -9.93 -1.35 15.06
C TYR A 33 -10.77 -2.16 16.05
N ASN A 34 -11.00 -1.65 17.23
CA ASN A 34 -11.58 -2.33 18.41
C ASN A 34 -10.69 -3.38 19.09
N ALA A 35 -9.43 -3.55 18.72
CA ALA A 35 -8.45 -4.13 19.64
C ALA A 35 -8.09 -3.11 20.74
N SER A 36 -7.71 -3.62 21.92
CA SER A 36 -7.44 -2.77 23.09
C SER A 36 -6.40 -1.67 22.79
N GLY A 37 -6.80 -0.42 22.97
CA GLY A 37 -5.94 0.76 22.78
C GLY A 37 -5.77 1.23 21.31
N ASN A 38 -6.05 0.39 20.31
CA ASN A 38 -5.76 0.71 18.91
C ASN A 38 -6.59 1.88 18.38
N ASN A 39 -7.83 2.07 18.85
CA ASN A 39 -8.69 3.15 18.36
C ASN A 39 -8.08 4.54 18.65
N GLU A 40 -7.50 4.72 19.83
CA GLU A 40 -6.86 6.00 20.19
C GLU A 40 -5.53 6.19 19.42
N ILE A 41 -4.77 5.13 19.23
CA ILE A 41 -3.53 5.18 18.45
C ILE A 41 -3.85 5.48 16.98
N LEU A 42 -4.90 4.88 16.40
CA LEU A 42 -5.36 5.19 15.03
C LEU A 42 -5.71 6.67 14.88
N LYS A 43 -6.46 7.24 15.84
CA LYS A 43 -6.79 8.68 15.81
C LYS A 43 -5.54 9.54 15.79
N LYS A 44 -4.55 9.23 16.65
CA LYS A 44 -3.27 9.94 16.66
C LYS A 44 -2.49 9.77 15.34
N ALA A 45 -2.46 8.55 14.78
CA ALA A 45 -1.81 8.28 13.50
C ALA A 45 -2.42 9.10 12.36
N ILE A 46 -3.76 9.16 12.29
CA ILE A 46 -4.47 9.97 11.29
C ILE A 46 -4.15 11.46 11.46
N LEU A 47 -4.14 11.97 12.69
CA LEU A 47 -3.77 13.37 12.96
C LEU A 47 -2.32 13.65 12.58
N ASP A 48 -1.41 12.71 12.81
CA ASP A 48 0.00 12.85 12.44
C ASP A 48 0.19 12.82 10.93
N ILE A 49 -0.45 11.88 10.23
CA ILE A 49 -0.44 11.82 8.76
C ILE A 49 -1.02 13.10 8.15
N ASN A 50 -2.08 13.66 8.72
CA ASN A 50 -2.69 14.90 8.23
C ASN A 50 -1.77 16.14 8.39
N LYS A 51 -0.76 16.08 9.26
CA LYS A 51 0.28 17.11 9.40
C LYS A 51 1.41 16.94 8.39
N GLN A 52 1.57 15.74 7.81
CA GLN A 52 2.60 15.50 6.80
C GLN A 52 2.28 16.24 5.51
N LYS A 53 3.31 16.82 4.89
CA LYS A 53 3.13 17.56 3.64
C LYS A 53 3.04 16.61 2.45
N ASN A 54 2.20 16.94 1.50
CA ASN A 54 2.12 16.29 0.17
C ASN A 54 1.75 14.81 0.17
N ILE A 55 1.10 14.29 1.22
CA ILE A 55 0.54 12.92 1.18
C ILE A 55 -0.60 12.87 0.17
N LYS A 56 -0.43 12.07 -0.88
CA LYS A 56 -1.40 11.95 -1.97
C LYS A 56 -2.54 11.00 -1.64
N PHE A 57 -2.21 9.94 -0.94
CA PHE A 57 -3.20 8.96 -0.44
C PHE A 57 -2.62 8.17 0.75
N VAL A 58 -3.49 7.42 1.41
CA VAL A 58 -3.12 6.42 2.42
C VAL A 58 -3.54 5.05 1.94
N VAL A 59 -2.73 4.02 2.20
CA VAL A 59 -3.13 2.63 2.00
C VAL A 59 -3.12 1.88 3.33
N PHE A 60 -4.22 1.20 3.61
CA PHE A 60 -4.36 0.29 4.74
C PHE A 60 -4.11 -1.13 4.23
N THR A 61 -3.00 -1.74 4.64
CA THR A 61 -2.54 -3.03 4.10
C THR A 61 -3.05 -4.24 4.90
N GLY A 62 -4.31 -4.22 5.27
CA GLY A 62 -5.04 -5.34 5.86
C GLY A 62 -5.06 -5.38 7.37
N ASP A 63 -5.89 -6.26 7.91
CA ASP A 63 -6.24 -6.32 9.34
C ASP A 63 -6.71 -4.96 9.85
N ASN A 64 -7.62 -4.35 9.09
CA ASN A 64 -8.15 -3.01 9.36
C ASN A 64 -9.04 -3.00 10.61
N ILE A 65 -9.73 -4.11 10.83
CA ILE A 65 -10.63 -4.33 11.97
C ILE A 65 -10.19 -5.56 12.78
N ASN A 66 -10.58 -5.59 14.05
CA ASN A 66 -10.23 -6.70 14.94
C ASN A 66 -11.10 -7.93 14.73
N LYS A 67 -12.35 -7.71 14.35
CA LYS A 67 -13.32 -8.78 14.06
C LYS A 67 -14.12 -8.47 12.80
N PRO A 68 -14.50 -9.47 12.01
CA PRO A 68 -15.30 -9.28 10.79
C PRO A 68 -16.76 -8.95 11.13
N GLU A 69 -16.96 -7.84 11.84
CA GLU A 69 -18.23 -7.32 12.33
C GLU A 69 -18.49 -5.91 11.74
N LYS A 70 -19.76 -5.64 11.41
CA LYS A 70 -20.12 -4.35 10.81
C LYS A 70 -19.76 -3.16 11.68
N ASN A 71 -19.96 -3.26 12.99
CA ASN A 71 -19.65 -2.19 13.92
C ASN A 71 -18.15 -1.84 13.93
N ASP A 72 -17.27 -2.84 13.81
CA ASP A 72 -15.83 -2.62 13.73
C ASP A 72 -15.48 -1.88 12.43
N LEU A 73 -16.07 -2.29 11.30
CA LEU A 73 -15.87 -1.65 10.02
C LEU A 73 -16.41 -0.21 10.00
N ASP A 74 -17.61 0.01 10.53
CA ASP A 74 -18.21 1.34 10.62
C ASP A 74 -17.33 2.30 11.45
N GLY A 75 -16.81 1.81 12.57
CA GLY A 75 -15.91 2.56 13.43
C GLY A 75 -14.58 2.90 12.75
N PHE A 76 -13.95 1.90 12.11
CA PHE A 76 -12.73 2.10 11.32
C PHE A 76 -12.94 3.14 10.21
N LEU A 77 -13.98 2.98 9.40
CA LEU A 77 -14.28 3.92 8.31
C LEU A 77 -14.59 5.33 8.81
N LYS A 78 -15.26 5.45 9.98
CA LYS A 78 -15.51 6.76 10.61
C LYS A 78 -14.21 7.49 10.96
N GLU A 79 -13.21 6.77 11.46
CA GLU A 79 -11.89 7.37 11.75
C GLU A 79 -11.12 7.62 10.46
N ALA A 80 -11.03 6.66 9.53
CA ALA A 80 -10.31 6.80 8.27
C ALA A 80 -10.81 7.97 7.40
N LYS A 81 -12.10 8.29 7.45
CA LYS A 81 -12.69 9.48 6.78
C LYS A 81 -12.13 10.82 7.26
N LYS A 82 -11.43 10.86 8.38
CA LYS A 82 -10.78 12.08 8.87
C LYS A 82 -9.42 12.36 8.21
N LEU A 83 -8.94 11.46 7.36
CA LEU A 83 -7.79 11.72 6.51
C LEU A 83 -8.09 12.85 5.52
N ASN A 84 -7.12 13.74 5.31
CA ASN A 84 -7.23 14.86 4.37
C ASN A 84 -7.03 14.44 2.89
N CYS A 85 -6.75 13.16 2.63
CA CYS A 85 -6.52 12.61 1.30
C CYS A 85 -7.33 11.30 1.11
N PRO A 86 -7.47 10.82 -0.14
CA PRO A 86 -8.07 9.51 -0.41
C PRO A 86 -7.34 8.37 0.31
N PHE A 87 -8.05 7.28 0.55
CA PHE A 87 -7.42 6.07 1.06
C PHE A 87 -7.90 4.81 0.33
N TYR A 88 -7.06 3.78 0.36
CA TYR A 88 -7.26 2.48 -0.26
C TYR A 88 -7.16 1.38 0.78
N ILE A 89 -7.82 0.26 0.54
CA ILE A 89 -8.01 -0.80 1.53
C ILE A 89 -7.62 -2.14 0.94
N VAL A 90 -6.70 -2.82 1.60
CA VAL A 90 -6.38 -4.24 1.40
C VAL A 90 -7.08 -5.05 2.48
N LEU A 91 -7.48 -6.29 2.19
CA LEU A 91 -8.01 -7.21 3.18
C LEU A 91 -6.90 -8.01 3.87
N GLY A 92 -7.00 -8.15 5.20
CA GLY A 92 -6.24 -9.11 6.01
C GLY A 92 -7.08 -10.31 6.44
N ASP A 93 -6.52 -11.17 7.29
CA ASP A 93 -7.20 -12.37 7.78
C ASP A 93 -8.30 -12.10 8.82
N LYS A 94 -8.26 -10.92 9.46
CA LYS A 94 -9.28 -10.52 10.44
C LYS A 94 -10.46 -9.78 9.84
N ASP A 95 -10.30 -9.23 8.63
CA ASP A 95 -11.29 -8.35 8.03
C ASP A 95 -12.55 -9.10 7.55
N VAL A 96 -12.42 -10.37 7.19
CA VAL A 96 -13.49 -11.12 6.53
C VAL A 96 -13.67 -12.54 7.07
N ASN A 97 -14.92 -12.96 7.18
CA ASN A 97 -15.32 -14.34 7.46
C ASN A 97 -16.74 -14.57 6.93
N LYS A 98 -16.89 -15.53 5.99
CA LYS A 98 -18.17 -15.83 5.35
C LYS A 98 -19.25 -16.32 6.33
N HIS A 99 -18.83 -16.87 7.47
CA HIS A 99 -19.74 -17.38 8.50
C HIS A 99 -20.06 -16.35 9.59
N LYS A 100 -19.58 -15.10 9.41
CA LYS A 100 -19.88 -13.93 10.25
C LYS A 100 -20.54 -12.83 9.43
N GLU A 101 -20.59 -11.60 9.97
CA GLU A 101 -21.30 -10.49 9.32
C GLU A 101 -20.63 -10.03 8.02
N LEU A 102 -19.29 -10.10 7.92
CA LEU A 102 -18.54 -9.57 6.80
C LEU A 102 -17.87 -10.68 5.98
N SER A 103 -18.54 -11.14 4.91
CA SER A 103 -17.85 -11.75 3.76
C SER A 103 -17.12 -10.67 2.95
N LYS A 104 -16.23 -11.02 2.03
CA LYS A 104 -15.57 -10.05 1.12
C LYS A 104 -16.58 -9.16 0.41
N LYS A 105 -17.66 -9.76 -0.12
CA LYS A 105 -18.73 -9.04 -0.80
C LYS A 105 -19.43 -8.03 0.12
N GLN A 106 -19.71 -8.41 1.36
CA GLN A 106 -20.36 -7.53 2.34
C GLN A 106 -19.42 -6.41 2.77
N TYR A 107 -18.16 -6.71 3.01
CA TYR A 107 -17.13 -5.73 3.37
C TYR A 107 -17.04 -4.61 2.33
N PHE A 108 -16.88 -4.95 1.04
CA PHE A 108 -16.81 -3.96 -0.04
C PHE A 108 -18.14 -3.24 -0.27
N LYS A 109 -19.29 -3.90 -0.08
CA LYS A 109 -20.60 -3.26 -0.14
C LYS A 109 -20.75 -2.17 0.93
N GLU A 110 -20.32 -2.45 2.17
CA GLU A 110 -20.37 -1.47 3.26
C GLU A 110 -19.41 -0.30 3.03
N ILE A 111 -18.18 -0.55 2.54
CA ILE A 111 -17.26 0.52 2.14
C ILE A 111 -17.90 1.43 1.10
N LYS A 112 -18.42 0.84 0.02
CA LYS A 112 -19.05 1.60 -1.08
C LYS A 112 -20.26 2.40 -0.60
N HIS A 113 -21.06 1.85 0.30
CA HIS A 113 -22.20 2.54 0.90
C HIS A 113 -21.75 3.78 1.69
N GLN A 114 -20.65 3.70 2.40
CA GLN A 114 -20.15 4.78 3.25
C GLN A 114 -19.20 5.76 2.55
N LEU A 115 -18.50 5.30 1.50
CA LEU A 115 -17.51 6.07 0.75
C LEU A 115 -17.96 6.20 -0.71
N LYS A 116 -18.77 7.21 -1.02
CA LYS A 116 -19.33 7.43 -2.37
C LYS A 116 -18.27 7.54 -3.49
N LYS A 117 -17.05 7.93 -3.14
CA LYS A 117 -15.93 8.04 -4.11
C LYS A 117 -15.14 6.73 -4.26
N PHE A 118 -15.38 5.73 -3.41
CA PHE A 118 -14.73 4.43 -3.51
C PHE A 118 -15.37 3.61 -4.64
N LYS A 119 -14.61 3.34 -5.70
CA LYS A 119 -15.14 2.76 -6.95
C LYS A 119 -15.12 1.23 -6.95
N TYR A 120 -14.33 0.62 -6.08
CA TYR A 120 -14.00 -0.79 -6.16
C TYR A 120 -15.05 -1.65 -5.47
N GLU A 121 -15.39 -2.77 -6.10
CA GLU A 121 -16.41 -3.71 -5.62
C GLU A 121 -15.83 -5.06 -5.21
N THR A 122 -14.58 -5.29 -5.56
CA THR A 122 -13.84 -6.53 -5.33
C THR A 122 -12.54 -6.24 -4.58
N PRO A 123 -11.97 -7.23 -3.87
CA PRO A 123 -10.74 -7.04 -3.12
C PRO A 123 -9.48 -6.92 -3.98
N ASN A 124 -9.57 -7.33 -5.25
CA ASN A 124 -8.50 -7.16 -6.24
C ASN A 124 -8.86 -5.99 -7.15
N TYR A 125 -8.01 -4.98 -7.20
CA TYR A 125 -8.26 -3.80 -8.03
C TYR A 125 -6.97 -3.04 -8.35
N VAL A 126 -7.05 -2.20 -9.38
CA VAL A 126 -5.96 -1.35 -9.85
C VAL A 126 -6.36 0.10 -9.72
N PHE A 127 -5.43 0.94 -9.32
CA PHE A 127 -5.55 2.39 -9.44
C PHE A 127 -4.22 2.97 -9.91
N GLU A 128 -4.29 4.18 -10.41
CA GLU A 128 -3.15 4.90 -10.94
C GLU A 128 -2.99 6.21 -10.20
N TYR A 129 -1.76 6.56 -9.93
CA TYR A 129 -1.38 7.88 -9.49
C TYR A 129 -0.09 8.26 -10.24
N ASP A 130 -0.12 9.39 -10.95
CA ASP A 130 0.95 9.76 -11.87
C ASP A 130 1.30 8.63 -12.84
N ASP A 131 2.58 8.38 -13.09
CA ASP A 131 3.03 7.30 -13.96
C ASP A 131 3.20 5.94 -13.26
N THR A 132 2.67 5.83 -12.05
CA THR A 132 2.75 4.59 -11.27
C THR A 132 1.39 3.90 -11.17
N ILE A 133 1.39 2.62 -11.46
CA ILE A 133 0.24 1.72 -11.27
C ILE A 133 0.33 1.07 -9.88
N PHE A 134 -0.78 1.09 -9.18
CA PHE A 134 -0.93 0.44 -7.89
C PHE A 134 -1.92 -0.71 -8.01
N MET A 135 -1.51 -1.91 -7.59
CA MET A 135 -2.35 -3.10 -7.61
C MET A 135 -2.61 -3.57 -6.19
N VAL A 136 -3.87 -3.71 -5.83
CA VAL A 136 -4.28 -4.34 -4.56
C VAL A 136 -4.58 -5.79 -4.83
N VAL A 137 -3.88 -6.69 -4.14
CA VAL A 137 -3.94 -8.13 -4.36
C VAL A 137 -4.34 -8.84 -3.07
N ASP A 138 -5.43 -9.58 -3.12
CA ASP A 138 -6.06 -10.21 -1.97
C ASP A 138 -5.64 -11.67 -1.80
N GLY A 139 -5.00 -11.96 -0.68
CA GLY A 139 -4.65 -13.32 -0.23
C GLY A 139 -5.46 -13.81 0.97
N SER A 140 -6.50 -13.07 1.42
CA SER A 140 -7.31 -13.45 2.57
C SER A 140 -8.25 -14.62 2.28
N LYS A 141 -8.61 -15.38 3.30
CA LYS A 141 -9.53 -16.53 3.21
C LYS A 141 -10.78 -16.27 4.03
N GLU A 142 -11.95 -16.18 3.39
CA GLU A 142 -13.21 -15.91 4.09
C GLU A 142 -13.99 -17.18 4.47
N VAL A 143 -13.79 -18.31 3.77
CA VAL A 143 -14.54 -19.55 4.00
C VAL A 143 -13.93 -20.37 5.13
N ILE A 144 -12.61 -20.55 5.07
CA ILE A 144 -11.81 -21.18 6.14
C ILE A 144 -10.75 -20.17 6.53
N PRO A 145 -11.07 -19.24 7.44
CA PRO A 145 -10.13 -18.22 7.86
C PRO A 145 -8.86 -18.83 8.46
N SER A 146 -7.74 -18.24 8.14
CA SER A 146 -6.43 -18.72 8.59
C SER A 146 -5.44 -17.56 8.53
N THR A 147 -4.46 -17.59 9.38
CA THR A 147 -3.33 -16.65 9.40
C THR A 147 -2.37 -16.83 8.21
N ASN A 148 -2.44 -17.93 7.49
CA ASN A 148 -1.67 -18.11 6.26
C ASN A 148 -2.34 -17.40 5.09
N GLY A 149 -1.61 -16.58 4.36
CA GLY A 149 -2.06 -16.01 3.09
C GLY A 149 -2.19 -17.07 2.00
N PHE A 150 -3.15 -16.91 1.10
CA PHE A 150 -3.31 -17.79 -0.05
C PHE A 150 -3.83 -17.01 -1.27
N TYR A 151 -2.99 -16.87 -2.25
CA TYR A 151 -3.34 -16.27 -3.53
C TYR A 151 -3.85 -17.35 -4.48
N LYS A 152 -5.15 -17.36 -4.73
CA LYS A 152 -5.80 -18.33 -5.59
C LYS A 152 -5.38 -18.16 -7.05
N GLU A 153 -5.52 -19.22 -7.84
CA GLU A 153 -5.16 -19.22 -9.26
C GLU A 153 -5.89 -18.13 -10.05
N GLU A 154 -7.18 -17.90 -9.77
CA GLU A 154 -7.94 -16.81 -10.40
C GLU A 154 -7.36 -15.42 -10.08
N VAL A 155 -6.83 -15.21 -8.87
CA VAL A 155 -6.18 -13.96 -8.46
C VAL A 155 -4.83 -13.81 -9.18
N LEU A 156 -4.05 -14.87 -9.25
CA LEU A 156 -2.76 -14.86 -9.94
C LEU A 156 -2.92 -14.68 -11.47
N THR A 157 -3.94 -15.28 -12.06
CA THR A 157 -4.27 -15.08 -13.48
C THR A 157 -4.67 -13.63 -13.74
N TRP A 158 -5.51 -13.03 -12.88
CA TRP A 158 -5.87 -11.62 -12.95
C TRP A 158 -4.63 -10.73 -12.82
N LEU A 159 -3.79 -10.98 -11.80
CA LEU A 159 -2.57 -10.20 -11.57
C LEU A 159 -1.64 -10.22 -12.78
N ASN A 160 -1.38 -11.42 -13.34
CA ASN A 160 -0.53 -11.56 -14.52
C ASN A 160 -1.07 -10.74 -15.70
N LYS A 161 -2.38 -10.85 -15.95
CA LYS A 161 -3.04 -10.07 -17.00
C LYS A 161 -2.93 -8.56 -16.78
N GLU A 162 -3.13 -8.08 -15.57
CA GLU A 162 -2.99 -6.64 -15.28
C GLU A 162 -1.54 -6.18 -15.45
N LEU A 163 -0.57 -6.98 -15.04
CA LEU A 163 0.86 -6.66 -15.25
C LEU A 163 1.21 -6.59 -16.72
N ASP A 164 0.69 -7.50 -17.55
CA ASP A 164 0.85 -7.48 -19.01
C ASP A 164 0.27 -6.22 -19.66
N LEU A 165 -0.86 -5.70 -19.13
CA LEU A 165 -1.48 -4.48 -19.63
C LEU A 165 -0.69 -3.21 -19.29
N HIS A 166 0.13 -3.26 -18.25
CA HIS A 166 0.84 -2.08 -17.70
C HIS A 166 2.36 -2.14 -17.83
N THR A 167 2.90 -2.88 -18.81
CA THR A 167 4.35 -3.12 -18.97
C THR A 167 5.21 -1.87 -19.12
N LYS A 168 4.61 -0.73 -19.50
CA LYS A 168 5.33 0.55 -19.69
C LYS A 168 5.37 1.43 -18.44
N LYS A 169 4.62 1.10 -17.40
CA LYS A 169 4.55 1.86 -16.16
C LYS A 169 5.14 1.07 -15.00
N ASN A 170 5.70 1.79 -14.04
CA ASN A 170 6.11 1.16 -12.79
C ASN A 170 4.91 0.67 -12.02
N VAL A 171 5.04 -0.48 -11.37
CA VAL A 171 3.98 -1.11 -10.59
C VAL A 171 4.42 -1.26 -9.14
N ILE A 172 3.55 -0.86 -8.22
CA ILE A 172 3.66 -1.14 -6.79
C ILE A 172 2.46 -1.99 -6.37
N ILE A 173 2.72 -3.09 -5.69
CA ILE A 173 1.69 -4.02 -5.23
C ILE A 173 1.45 -3.83 -3.74
N PHE A 174 0.18 -3.71 -3.35
CA PHE A 174 -0.27 -3.73 -1.97
C PHE A 174 -0.98 -5.04 -1.67
N GLN A 175 -0.54 -5.70 -0.63
CA GLN A 175 -1.12 -6.94 -0.13
C GLN A 175 -0.98 -7.03 1.39
N HIS A 176 -1.67 -7.96 2.04
CA HIS A 176 -1.51 -8.14 3.48
C HIS A 176 -0.38 -9.11 3.81
N PHE A 177 -0.39 -10.27 3.18
CA PHE A 177 0.53 -11.39 3.48
C PHE A 177 1.82 -11.24 2.68
N PRO A 178 3.01 -11.10 3.33
CA PRO A 178 4.29 -11.04 2.62
C PRO A 178 4.58 -12.32 1.83
N LEU A 179 5.15 -12.16 0.62
CA LEU A 179 5.67 -13.30 -0.15
C LEU A 179 7.04 -13.74 0.37
N ILE A 180 7.86 -12.76 0.76
CA ILE A 180 9.14 -13.00 1.40
C ILE A 180 8.96 -12.73 2.90
N PRO A 181 8.98 -13.77 3.76
CA PRO A 181 8.73 -13.60 5.17
C PRO A 181 9.75 -12.69 5.84
N PRO A 182 9.34 -11.71 6.65
CA PRO A 182 10.27 -10.85 7.38
C PRO A 182 10.95 -11.56 8.56
N ALA A 183 10.40 -12.69 9.01
CA ALA A 183 10.93 -13.57 10.06
C ALA A 183 10.44 -14.99 9.87
N ASP A 184 11.09 -15.93 10.55
CA ASP A 184 10.69 -17.34 10.58
C ASP A 184 9.50 -17.55 11.50
N LYS A 185 8.30 -17.61 10.91
CA LYS A 185 7.03 -17.85 11.60
C LYS A 185 6.04 -18.52 10.64
N GLU A 186 6.19 -19.83 10.49
CA GLU A 186 5.47 -20.65 9.50
C GLU A 186 3.94 -20.44 9.48
N SER A 187 3.32 -20.25 10.65
CA SER A 187 1.87 -20.01 10.77
C SER A 187 1.40 -18.70 10.10
N TYR A 188 2.33 -17.83 9.69
CA TYR A 188 2.08 -16.55 9.03
C TYR A 188 2.52 -16.53 7.56
N TYR A 189 3.13 -17.60 7.06
CA TYR A 189 3.62 -17.65 5.69
C TYR A 189 2.48 -17.59 4.67
N THR A 190 2.78 -17.03 3.53
CA THR A 190 1.98 -17.22 2.32
C THR A 190 2.12 -18.67 1.86
N TYR A 191 0.99 -19.35 1.66
CA TYR A 191 0.98 -20.72 1.20
C TYR A 191 1.27 -20.78 -0.31
N LYS A 192 2.26 -21.57 -0.72
CA LYS A 192 2.71 -21.76 -2.11
C LYS A 192 2.97 -20.44 -2.85
N PRO A 193 3.92 -19.61 -2.40
CA PRO A 193 4.20 -18.32 -3.01
C PRO A 193 4.90 -18.41 -4.37
N GLU A 194 5.37 -19.59 -4.78
CA GLU A 194 6.26 -19.80 -5.94
C GLU A 194 5.64 -19.31 -7.24
N ASN A 195 4.35 -19.60 -7.47
CA ASN A 195 3.65 -19.16 -8.67
C ASN A 195 3.54 -17.63 -8.74
N TYR A 196 3.27 -16.99 -7.60
CA TYR A 196 3.23 -15.53 -7.53
C TYR A 196 4.63 -14.93 -7.77
N LEU A 197 5.65 -15.47 -7.11
CA LEU A 197 7.04 -15.03 -7.31
C LEU A 197 7.49 -15.20 -8.77
N THR A 198 7.06 -16.27 -9.45
CA THR A 198 7.33 -16.47 -10.88
C THR A 198 6.68 -15.38 -11.73
N ILE A 199 5.45 -14.99 -11.43
CA ILE A 199 4.78 -13.88 -12.10
C ILE A 199 5.58 -12.59 -11.92
N LEU A 200 6.00 -12.28 -10.68
CA LEU A 200 6.79 -11.08 -10.39
C LEU A 200 8.15 -11.11 -11.12
N HIS A 201 8.81 -12.26 -11.14
CA HIS A 201 10.08 -12.46 -11.87
C HIS A 201 9.98 -12.08 -13.35
N ASN A 202 8.85 -12.39 -13.97
CA ASN A 202 8.61 -12.13 -15.40
C ASN A 202 8.24 -10.67 -15.71
N HIS A 203 7.93 -9.85 -14.68
CA HIS A 203 7.46 -8.48 -14.86
C HIS A 203 8.41 -7.47 -14.17
N LYS A 204 9.46 -7.06 -14.89
CA LYS A 204 10.52 -6.18 -14.37
C LYS A 204 10.07 -4.75 -14.04
N ASN A 205 8.85 -4.39 -14.42
CA ASN A 205 8.21 -3.13 -14.03
C ASN A 205 7.60 -3.15 -12.63
N VAL A 206 7.50 -4.31 -11.96
CA VAL A 206 7.16 -4.37 -10.53
C VAL A 206 8.35 -3.90 -9.71
N LYS A 207 8.17 -2.84 -8.92
CA LYS A 207 9.24 -2.19 -8.15
C LYS A 207 9.16 -2.47 -6.64
N ALA A 208 7.94 -2.61 -6.13
CA ALA A 208 7.75 -2.94 -4.71
C ALA A 208 6.52 -3.81 -4.47
N VAL A 209 6.61 -4.62 -3.42
CA VAL A 209 5.49 -5.32 -2.78
C VAL A 209 5.43 -4.86 -1.32
N ILE A 210 4.35 -4.19 -0.94
CA ILE A 210 4.18 -3.58 0.36
C ILE A 210 3.10 -4.34 1.13
N SER A 211 3.43 -4.77 2.35
CA SER A 211 2.63 -5.71 3.13
C SER A 211 2.61 -5.39 4.64
N GLY A 212 1.89 -6.19 5.41
CA GLY A 212 1.81 -6.13 6.86
C GLY A 212 1.93 -7.50 7.52
N HIS A 213 0.92 -7.86 8.32
CA HIS A 213 0.64 -9.19 8.87
C HIS A 213 1.57 -9.70 9.97
N PHE A 214 2.88 -9.65 9.78
CA PHE A 214 3.87 -10.25 10.70
C PHE A 214 4.08 -9.45 12.00
N GLY A 215 3.63 -8.20 12.05
CA GLY A 215 3.93 -7.29 13.16
C GLY A 215 5.42 -6.89 13.22
N ILE A 216 6.12 -6.91 12.09
CA ILE A 216 7.55 -6.65 11.97
C ILE A 216 7.78 -5.58 10.90
N ASN A 217 8.57 -4.56 11.26
CA ASN A 217 9.07 -3.57 10.32
C ASN A 217 10.33 -4.09 9.65
N LYS A 218 10.25 -4.38 8.35
CA LYS A 218 11.41 -4.87 7.59
C LYS A 218 11.34 -4.48 6.13
N GLU A 219 12.48 -4.17 5.57
CA GLU A 219 12.70 -3.95 4.15
C GLU A 219 13.69 -4.98 3.64
N GLN A 220 13.36 -5.63 2.55
CA GLN A 220 14.13 -6.69 1.93
C GLN A 220 14.10 -6.50 0.43
N HIS A 221 15.13 -6.96 -0.27
CA HIS A 221 15.13 -7.03 -1.73
C HIS A 221 15.19 -8.48 -2.17
N TYR A 222 14.32 -8.84 -3.08
CA TYR A 222 14.29 -10.15 -3.71
C TYR A 222 14.00 -9.98 -5.20
N ASP A 223 14.87 -10.53 -6.05
CA ASP A 223 14.79 -10.44 -7.53
C ASP A 223 14.63 -8.99 -8.05
N GLY A 224 15.31 -8.03 -7.43
CA GLY A 224 15.25 -6.61 -7.80
C GLY A 224 13.99 -5.87 -7.32
N ILE A 225 13.09 -6.53 -6.61
CA ILE A 225 11.86 -5.96 -6.07
C ILE A 225 12.04 -5.65 -4.59
N ALA A 226 11.64 -4.45 -4.15
CA ALA A 226 11.59 -4.10 -2.74
C ALA A 226 10.38 -4.78 -2.07
N HIS A 227 10.62 -5.58 -1.04
CA HIS A 227 9.58 -6.19 -0.19
C HIS A 227 9.57 -5.46 1.15
N ILE A 228 8.51 -4.67 1.38
CA ILE A 228 8.37 -3.80 2.55
C ILE A 228 7.26 -4.36 3.44
N SER A 229 7.61 -4.77 4.66
CA SER A 229 6.68 -5.18 5.69
C SER A 229 6.60 -4.11 6.78
N THR A 230 5.37 -3.75 7.18
CA THR A 230 5.14 -2.77 8.24
C THR A 230 4.36 -3.42 9.37
N ALA A 231 4.86 -3.24 10.58
CA ALA A 231 4.17 -3.64 11.79
C ALA A 231 2.86 -2.85 11.95
N GLY A 232 1.96 -3.37 12.78
CA GLY A 232 0.74 -2.66 13.16
C GLY A 232 1.02 -1.42 14.01
N LEU A 233 -0.05 -0.73 14.40
CA LEU A 233 0.03 0.41 15.29
C LEU A 233 0.93 0.11 16.52
N PRO A 234 1.79 1.05 16.95
CA PRO A 234 1.78 2.48 16.61
C PRO A 234 2.57 2.88 15.37
N TYR A 235 3.02 1.95 14.54
CA TYR A 235 3.86 2.24 13.39
C TYR A 235 3.05 2.50 12.13
N TYR A 236 3.59 3.38 11.27
CA TYR A 236 3.17 3.59 9.89
C TYR A 236 4.39 4.02 9.05
N ARG A 237 4.28 4.00 7.72
CA ARG A 237 5.34 4.48 6.85
C ARG A 237 4.89 5.66 6.01
N ILE A 238 5.82 6.58 5.75
CA ILE A 238 5.76 7.51 4.63
C ILE A 238 6.63 6.93 3.52
N ILE A 239 6.07 6.78 2.35
CA ILE A 239 6.77 6.22 1.19
C ILE A 239 6.85 7.31 0.13
N ASP A 240 8.08 7.67 -0.22
CA ASP A 240 8.41 8.61 -1.28
C ASP A 240 8.75 7.82 -2.55
N ILE A 241 8.14 8.19 -3.66
CA ILE A 241 8.47 7.71 -4.99
C ILE A 241 9.12 8.88 -5.71
N MET A 242 10.39 8.73 -6.06
CA MET A 242 11.19 9.71 -6.77
C MET A 242 11.54 9.17 -8.15
N ASP A 243 11.61 10.06 -9.15
CA ASP A 243 11.86 9.71 -10.55
C ASP A 243 10.84 8.67 -11.06
N ALA A 244 9.55 8.85 -10.74
CA ALA A 244 8.46 7.90 -11.01
C ALA A 244 8.29 7.57 -12.49
N GLU A 245 8.62 8.50 -13.39
CA GLU A 245 8.57 8.37 -14.84
C GLU A 245 9.70 7.51 -15.42
N THR A 246 10.74 7.25 -14.63
CA THR A 246 11.88 6.44 -15.09
C THR A 246 11.61 4.94 -14.93
N GLN A 247 12.37 4.12 -15.64
CA GLN A 247 12.29 2.66 -15.46
C GLN A 247 12.83 2.18 -14.10
N ASN A 248 13.55 3.03 -13.38
CA ASN A 248 14.15 2.70 -12.09
C ASN A 248 13.87 3.81 -11.07
N PRO A 249 12.63 3.94 -10.62
CA PRO A 249 12.28 4.91 -9.59
C PRO A 249 12.98 4.59 -8.27
N THR A 250 13.26 5.62 -7.50
CA THR A 250 13.74 5.44 -6.13
C THR A 250 12.54 5.35 -5.20
N ILE A 251 12.49 4.29 -4.40
CA ILE A 251 11.45 4.08 -3.37
C ILE A 251 12.10 4.24 -2.01
N TRP A 252 11.71 5.27 -1.28
CA TRP A 252 12.18 5.52 0.08
C TRP A 252 11.04 5.33 1.07
N ALA A 253 11.22 4.44 2.06
CA ALA A 253 10.17 4.08 3.01
C ALA A 253 10.59 4.47 4.45
N GLU A 254 10.20 5.67 4.88
CA GLU A 254 10.47 6.17 6.21
C GLU A 254 9.50 5.57 7.24
N LEU A 255 10.02 4.92 8.27
CA LEU A 255 9.22 4.42 9.39
C LEU A 255 8.90 5.55 10.37
N LYS A 256 7.64 5.67 10.74
CA LYS A 256 7.12 6.59 11.76
C LYS A 256 6.53 5.82 12.93
N GLU A 257 6.65 6.37 14.12
CA GLU A 257 6.02 5.86 15.34
C GLU A 257 5.15 6.95 15.96
N VAL A 258 3.89 6.62 16.18
CA VAL A 258 2.92 7.53 16.83
C VAL A 258 3.14 7.52 18.35
N LYS A 259 3.30 8.69 18.94
CA LYS A 259 3.52 8.89 20.38
C LYS A 259 2.24 9.20 21.13
#